data_1444f385d24737a8f2126bfcf8372048
#
_entry.id   1444f385d24737a8f2126bfcf8372048
#
_cell.length_a   1.000
_cell.length_b   1.000
_cell.length_c   1.000
_cell.angle_alpha   90.00
_cell.angle_beta   90.00
_cell.angle_gamma   90.00
#
_symmetry.space_group_name_H-M   'P 1'
#
loop_
_entity.id
_entity.type
_entity.pdbx_description
1 polymer ?
#
loop_
_entity_poly.entity_id
_entity_poly.type
_entity_poly.pdbx_seq_one_letter_code
_entity_poly.pdbx_strand_id
1 'polypeptide(L)'
;AAKSVLFPGDLGVEGGQKLLESPLADRLPSDYVQMAHHGQNGVSEAFYQRVNPTYCLWPTPEWLWNNDSGGGKNSGTWRTLEVRAWMDKLPIKAHYPMFQGVARIE
;
A
#
# COMPACT_ATOMS: atom_id res chain seq x y z
N ALA A 1 23.49 -5.59 -0.25
CA ALA A 1 22.62 -5.90 -1.39
C ALA A 1 21.67 -4.75 -1.67
N ALA A 2 21.36 -4.54 -2.94
CA ALA A 2 20.39 -3.51 -3.34
C ALA A 2 18.99 -3.90 -2.89
N LYS A 3 18.23 -2.91 -2.41
CA LYS A 3 16.83 -3.08 -2.04
C LYS A 3 15.94 -2.51 -3.14
N SER A 4 14.84 -3.17 -3.42
CA SER A 4 13.90 -2.73 -4.45
C SER A 4 12.70 -2.03 -3.84
N VAL A 5 12.22 -1.00 -4.55
CA VAL A 5 11.04 -0.23 -4.15
C VAL A 5 10.08 -0.18 -5.32
N LEU A 6 8.81 -0.51 -5.07
CA LEU A 6 7.75 -0.42 -6.06
C LEU A 6 6.88 0.81 -5.79
N PHE A 7 6.68 1.63 -6.82
CA PHE A 7 5.86 2.84 -6.76
C PHE A 7 4.68 2.72 -7.75
N PRO A 8 3.55 2.13 -7.33
CA PRO A 8 2.40 2.01 -8.23
C PRO A 8 1.63 3.32 -8.47
N GLY A 9 1.90 4.36 -7.68
CA GLY A 9 1.22 5.66 -7.85
C GLY A 9 -0.28 5.56 -7.63
N ASP A 10 -1.06 6.11 -8.55
CA ASP A 10 -2.52 6.07 -8.49
C ASP A 10 -3.11 4.92 -9.31
N LEU A 11 -2.34 3.86 -9.53
CA LEU A 11 -2.79 2.69 -10.26
C LEU A 11 -4.04 2.10 -9.61
N GLY A 12 -5.07 1.85 -10.43
CA GLY A 12 -6.34 1.29 -9.95
C GLY A 12 -6.39 -0.23 -10.08
N VAL A 13 -7.53 -0.80 -9.71
CA VAL A 13 -7.74 -2.26 -9.75
C VAL A 13 -7.53 -2.81 -11.15
N GLU A 14 -8.10 -2.16 -12.18
CA GLU A 14 -7.98 -2.61 -13.56
C GLU A 14 -6.52 -2.58 -14.04
N GLY A 15 -5.81 -1.47 -13.79
CA GLY A 15 -4.40 -1.36 -14.16
C GLY A 15 -3.53 -2.35 -13.42
N GLY A 16 -3.79 -2.55 -12.13
CA GLY A 16 -3.09 -3.55 -11.32
C GLY A 16 -3.33 -4.96 -11.83
N GLN A 17 -4.56 -5.28 -12.22
CA GLN A 17 -4.90 -6.60 -12.75
C GLN A 17 -4.19 -6.85 -14.08
N LYS A 18 -4.11 -5.84 -14.95
CA LYS A 18 -3.37 -5.96 -16.21
C LYS A 18 -1.88 -6.26 -15.98
N LEU A 19 -1.28 -5.64 -14.96
CA LEU A 19 0.11 -5.93 -14.61
C LEU A 19 0.27 -7.36 -14.10
N LEU A 20 -0.66 -7.85 -13.28
CA LEU A 20 -0.63 -9.24 -12.78
C LEU A 20 -0.71 -10.25 -13.92
N GLU A 21 -1.45 -9.95 -14.99
CA GLU A 21 -1.62 -10.81 -16.14
C GLU A 21 -0.52 -10.65 -17.20
N SER A 22 0.37 -9.68 -17.02
CA SER A 22 1.43 -9.39 -17.98
C SER A 22 2.72 -10.13 -17.64
N PRO A 23 3.68 -10.21 -18.59
CA PRO A 23 5.03 -10.73 -18.27
C PRO A 23 5.77 -9.91 -17.21
N LEU A 24 5.34 -8.67 -16.97
CA LEU A 24 5.95 -7.80 -15.94
C LEU A 24 5.59 -8.24 -14.52
N ALA A 25 4.62 -9.15 -14.34
CA ALA A 25 4.25 -9.64 -13.02
C ALA A 25 5.42 -10.24 -12.26
N ASP A 26 6.39 -10.84 -12.95
CA ASP A 26 7.58 -11.41 -12.33
C ASP A 26 8.52 -10.35 -11.75
N ARG A 27 8.32 -9.08 -12.10
CA ARG A 27 9.12 -7.95 -11.59
C ARG A 27 8.43 -7.19 -10.46
N LEU A 28 7.22 -7.59 -10.07
CA LEU A 28 6.48 -6.94 -8.98
C LEU A 28 7.06 -7.21 -7.59
N PRO A 29 7.59 -8.42 -7.28
CA PRO A 29 8.14 -8.66 -5.94
C PRO A 29 9.20 -7.63 -5.57
N SER A 30 9.03 -6.98 -4.41
CA SER A 30 9.87 -5.86 -3.99
C SER A 30 10.02 -5.86 -2.47
N ASP A 31 11.12 -5.28 -1.98
CA ASP A 31 11.37 -5.17 -0.54
C ASP A 31 10.46 -4.11 0.10
N TYR A 32 10.23 -3.02 -0.61
CA TYR A 32 9.40 -1.90 -0.19
C TYR A 32 8.30 -1.69 -1.21
N VAL A 33 7.10 -1.35 -0.75
CA VAL A 33 6.02 -0.89 -1.61
C VAL A 33 5.50 0.44 -1.10
N GLN A 34 5.36 1.42 -2.00
CA GLN A 34 4.59 2.61 -1.72
C GLN A 34 3.13 2.27 -2.02
N MET A 35 2.25 2.46 -1.05
CA MET A 35 0.85 2.08 -1.21
C MET A 35 0.19 2.90 -2.32
N ALA A 36 -0.54 2.22 -3.21
CA ALA A 36 -1.22 2.88 -4.32
C ALA A 36 -2.34 3.79 -3.82
N HIS A 37 -2.57 4.89 -4.50
CA HIS A 37 -3.67 5.83 -4.22
C HIS A 37 -3.74 6.20 -2.74
N HIS A 38 -2.60 6.61 -2.15
CA HIS A 38 -2.48 7.02 -0.74
C HIS A 38 -2.96 5.96 0.27
N GLY A 39 -2.93 4.68 -0.11
CA GLY A 39 -3.31 3.59 0.79
C GLY A 39 -4.80 3.30 0.84
N GLN A 40 -5.61 3.98 0.03
CA GLN A 40 -7.03 3.65 -0.10
C GLN A 40 -7.26 2.68 -1.27
N ASN A 41 -8.47 2.60 -1.82
CA ASN A 41 -8.77 1.65 -2.90
C ASN A 41 -7.97 2.00 -4.17
N GLY A 42 -6.85 1.37 -4.32
CA GLY A 42 -6.01 1.43 -5.51
C GLY A 42 -6.01 0.08 -6.19
N VAL A 43 -4.87 -0.62 -6.11
CA VAL A 43 -4.76 -1.97 -6.65
C VAL A 43 -5.43 -3.00 -5.73
N SER A 44 -5.62 -4.21 -6.23
CA SER A 44 -6.27 -5.28 -5.47
C SER A 44 -5.37 -5.89 -4.39
N GLU A 45 -5.98 -6.65 -3.49
CA GLU A 45 -5.23 -7.46 -2.52
C GLU A 45 -4.26 -8.41 -3.22
N ALA A 46 -4.68 -9.04 -4.33
CA ALA A 46 -3.84 -9.94 -5.08
C ALA A 46 -2.56 -9.26 -5.60
N PHE A 47 -2.65 -7.99 -5.97
CA PHE A 47 -1.49 -7.21 -6.40
C PHE A 47 -0.46 -7.12 -5.27
N TYR A 48 -0.90 -6.74 -4.07
CA TYR A 48 0.01 -6.64 -2.92
C TYR A 48 0.55 -8.00 -2.51
N GLN A 49 -0.23 -9.06 -2.60
CA GLN A 49 0.25 -10.41 -2.34
C GLN A 49 1.38 -10.80 -3.30
N ARG A 50 1.28 -10.40 -4.56
CA ARG A 50 2.33 -10.65 -5.55
C ARG A 50 3.60 -9.86 -5.25
N VAL A 51 3.47 -8.61 -4.80
CA VAL A 51 4.60 -7.79 -4.39
C VAL A 51 5.29 -8.39 -3.15
N ASN A 52 4.51 -8.90 -2.22
CA ASN A 52 4.98 -9.51 -0.97
C ASN A 52 6.07 -8.68 -0.30
N PRO A 53 5.82 -7.40 0.04
CA PRO A 53 6.85 -6.51 0.54
C PRO A 53 7.25 -6.83 1.98
N THR A 54 8.47 -6.41 2.34
CA THR A 54 8.92 -6.46 3.74
C THR A 54 8.49 -5.20 4.50
N TYR A 55 8.44 -4.07 3.80
CA TYR A 55 8.09 -2.76 4.36
C TYR A 55 7.08 -2.06 3.48
N CYS A 56 6.17 -1.33 4.09
CA CYS A 56 5.16 -0.53 3.38
C CYS A 56 5.33 0.94 3.68
N LEU A 57 5.37 1.75 2.61
CA LEU A 57 5.41 3.20 2.68
C LEU A 57 4.01 3.73 2.39
N TRP A 58 3.43 4.45 3.33
CA TRP A 58 2.06 4.94 3.22
C TRP A 58 2.07 6.46 3.04
N PRO A 59 1.89 6.97 1.79
CA PRO A 59 1.72 8.41 1.57
C PRO A 59 0.31 8.83 1.98
N THR A 60 -0.01 8.67 3.27
CA THR A 60 -1.36 8.70 3.81
C THR A 60 -1.41 9.68 4.98
N PRO A 61 -2.21 10.76 4.93
CA PRO A 61 -2.41 11.59 6.09
C PRO A 61 -3.20 10.87 7.18
N GLU A 62 -3.11 11.36 8.41
CA GLU A 62 -3.70 10.68 9.57
C GLU A 62 -5.21 10.47 9.43
N TRP A 63 -5.93 11.47 8.94
CA TRP A 63 -7.39 11.35 8.76
C TRP A 63 -7.74 10.23 7.76
N LEU A 64 -6.98 10.07 6.69
CA LEU A 64 -7.20 9.00 5.72
C LEU A 64 -6.75 7.65 6.28
N TRP A 65 -5.64 7.63 7.01
CA TRP A 65 -5.15 6.44 7.70
C TRP A 65 -6.20 5.83 8.61
N ASN A 66 -6.95 6.68 9.30
CA ASN A 66 -8.02 6.27 10.21
C ASN A 66 -9.39 6.22 9.53
N ASN A 67 -9.47 6.56 8.24
CA ASN A 67 -10.74 6.69 7.51
C ASN A 67 -11.71 7.62 8.26
N ASP A 68 -11.22 8.79 8.67
CA ASP A 68 -11.94 9.74 9.50
C ASP A 68 -12.38 10.94 8.63
N SER A 69 -13.70 11.08 8.43
CA SER A 69 -14.27 12.20 7.68
C SER A 69 -14.77 13.33 8.59
N GLY A 70 -14.35 13.34 9.85
CA GLY A 70 -14.77 14.32 10.86
C GLY A 70 -15.60 13.73 11.98
N GLY A 71 -16.08 12.51 11.83
CA GLY A 71 -16.90 11.81 12.83
C GLY A 71 -16.16 10.76 13.66
N GLY A 72 -14.82 10.71 13.55
CA GLY A 72 -14.00 9.75 14.26
C GLY A 72 -13.51 8.63 13.35
N LYS A 73 -12.78 7.68 13.93
CA LYS A 73 -12.18 6.57 13.20
C LYS A 73 -13.24 5.77 12.44
N ASN A 74 -12.98 5.52 11.15
CA ASN A 74 -13.83 4.75 10.24
C ASN A 74 -15.18 5.42 9.92
N SER A 75 -15.29 6.73 10.13
CA SER A 75 -16.50 7.49 9.76
C SER A 75 -16.58 7.82 8.27
N GLY A 76 -15.47 7.71 7.54
CA GLY A 76 -15.38 8.02 6.13
C GLY A 76 -15.79 6.87 5.22
N THR A 77 -15.77 7.15 3.90
CA THR A 77 -16.14 6.17 2.87
C THR A 77 -14.93 5.56 2.17
N TRP A 78 -13.73 5.94 2.58
CA TRP A 78 -12.49 5.41 2.00
C TRP A 78 -12.21 4.01 2.49
N ARG A 79 -11.47 3.25 1.71
CA ARG A 79 -11.22 1.82 1.99
C ARG A 79 -9.85 1.58 2.65
N THR A 80 -9.28 2.60 3.27
CA THR A 80 -7.94 2.51 3.88
C THR A 80 -7.85 1.40 4.92
N LEU A 81 -8.84 1.28 5.80
CA LEU A 81 -8.81 0.24 6.85
C LEU A 81 -8.89 -1.17 6.26
N GLU A 82 -9.61 -1.35 5.15
CA GLU A 82 -9.65 -2.63 4.44
C GLU A 82 -8.26 -2.96 3.85
N VAL A 83 -7.62 -1.98 3.21
CA VAL A 83 -6.28 -2.15 2.64
C VAL A 83 -5.27 -2.45 3.76
N ARG A 84 -5.35 -1.76 4.89
CA ARG A 84 -4.51 -2.05 6.05
C ARG A 84 -4.69 -3.50 6.52
N ALA A 85 -5.94 -3.99 6.56
CA ALA A 85 -6.22 -5.37 6.95
C ALA A 85 -5.59 -6.37 5.98
N TRP A 86 -5.59 -6.09 4.67
CA TRP A 86 -4.90 -6.95 3.70
C TRP A 86 -3.41 -7.05 4.01
N MET A 87 -2.79 -5.91 4.31
CA MET A 87 -1.36 -5.85 4.55
C MET A 87 -0.98 -6.55 5.88
N ASP A 88 -1.88 -6.54 6.85
CA ASP A 88 -1.65 -7.24 8.13
C ASP A 88 -1.59 -8.77 7.97
N LYS A 89 -2.10 -9.30 6.87
CA LYS A 89 -2.03 -10.74 6.58
C LYS A 89 -0.69 -11.15 5.96
N LEU A 90 0.13 -10.20 5.57
CA LEU A 90 1.43 -10.45 4.94
C LEU A 90 2.54 -10.37 5.99
N PRO A 91 3.70 -11.03 5.77
CA PRO A 91 4.81 -10.99 6.73
C PRO A 91 5.58 -9.67 6.63
N ILE A 92 4.89 -8.56 6.86
CA ILE A 92 5.47 -7.23 6.77
C ILE A 92 6.09 -6.85 8.11
N LYS A 93 7.35 -6.37 8.07
CA LYS A 93 8.09 -6.02 9.28
C LYS A 93 7.69 -4.67 9.84
N ALA A 94 7.37 -3.70 8.98
CA ALA A 94 7.02 -2.35 9.43
C ALA A 94 6.23 -1.59 8.38
N HIS A 95 5.39 -0.68 8.87
CA HIS A 95 4.62 0.28 8.07
C HIS A 95 5.10 1.68 8.44
N TYR A 96 5.27 2.54 7.43
CA TYR A 96 5.74 3.92 7.60
C TYR A 96 4.70 4.89 7.06
N PRO A 97 3.67 5.26 7.85
CA PRO A 97 2.70 6.26 7.44
C PRO A 97 3.32 7.66 7.38
N MET A 98 2.97 8.42 6.36
CA MET A 98 3.51 9.76 6.13
C MET A 98 3.29 10.70 7.34
N PHE A 99 2.14 10.60 8.02
CA PHE A 99 1.80 11.48 9.12
C PHE A 99 2.67 11.28 10.37
N GLN A 100 3.40 10.18 10.45
CA GLN A 100 4.32 9.93 11.56
C GLN A 100 5.67 10.64 11.38
N GLY A 101 5.81 11.42 10.31
CA GLY A 101 7.01 12.16 10.03
C GLY A 101 8.01 11.41 9.17
N VAL A 102 9.26 11.87 9.18
CA VAL A 102 10.31 11.28 8.35
C VAL A 102 10.69 9.92 8.91
N ALA A 103 10.61 8.89 8.06
CA ALA A 103 11.10 7.56 8.38
C ALA A 103 12.48 7.36 7.73
N ARG A 104 13.42 6.84 8.51
CA ARG A 104 14.73 6.48 7.99
C ARG A 104 14.69 5.04 7.49
N ILE A 105 14.96 4.88 6.20
CA ILE A 105 14.95 3.58 5.53
C ILE A 105 16.39 3.21 5.22
N GLU A 106 16.84 2.10 5.78
CA GLU A 106 18.20 1.61 5.60
C GLU A 106 18.25 0.27 4.90
#